data_0e8e86d9918a7672a984a65dc541a4c9
#
_entry.id   0e8e86d9918a7672a984a65dc541a4c9
#
_cell.length_a   1.000
_cell.length_b   1.000
_cell.length_c   1.000
_cell.angle_alpha   90.00
_cell.angle_beta   90.00
_cell.angle_gamma   90.00
#
_symmetry.space_group_name_H-M   'P 1'
#
loop_
_entity.id
_entity.type
_entity.pdbx_description
1 polymer ?
#
loop_
_entity_poly.entity_id
_entity_poly.type
_entity_poly.pdbx_seq_one_letter_code
_entity_poly.pdbx_strand_id
1 'polypeptide(L)'
;MGKDSRFVAFAKHFEDQLGAYLSGIGALFLAVGPFFKPVSFLLTGIFMGLGFVAVIASAIRSNKRIKEADSRAAGALERLKEREKEIVQHLETSKQAKSAILSSIEQIVSSLSKQLNLYNGAIRTTVYAFERSENALVPLARVSQNPSFASINRPKYPATNGHLGKAWNEGILYETNRREATLKSQALELGYSEQEYDSLVLKPRSLFARHLCAGRHNSPIGVILWESPDPHAIKWIDEFETVDSLSTFKDLESVLEASLHLYSDLSSHALGAVTEGDSHSTLHGLAFS
;
A
#
# COMPACT_ATOMS: atom_id res chain seq x y z
N MET A 1 -27.47 1.61 -32.91
CA MET A 1 -26.13 2.15 -33.21
C MET A 1 -25.09 1.04 -33.38
N GLY A 2 -25.25 0.12 -34.30
CA GLY A 2 -24.37 -1.06 -34.39
C GLY A 2 -23.94 -1.47 -35.81
N LYS A 3 -24.47 -0.83 -36.87
CA LYS A 3 -24.10 -1.20 -38.25
C LYS A 3 -22.90 -0.44 -38.79
N ASP A 4 -22.68 0.81 -38.36
CA ASP A 4 -21.61 1.65 -38.89
C ASP A 4 -20.21 1.21 -38.40
N SER A 5 -20.10 0.63 -37.20
CA SER A 5 -18.82 0.18 -36.67
C SER A 5 -18.22 -1.01 -37.42
N ARG A 6 -19.06 -1.93 -37.90
CA ARG A 6 -18.61 -3.11 -38.68
C ARG A 6 -18.14 -2.73 -40.08
N PHE A 7 -18.83 -1.78 -40.69
CA PHE A 7 -18.45 -1.29 -42.03
C PHE A 7 -17.11 -0.54 -41.99
N VAL A 8 -16.92 0.28 -40.96
CA VAL A 8 -15.65 0.99 -40.74
C VAL A 8 -14.48 0.03 -40.44
N ALA A 9 -14.75 -1.02 -39.65
CA ALA A 9 -13.75 -2.05 -39.36
C ALA A 9 -13.41 -2.88 -40.62
N PHE A 10 -14.38 -3.23 -41.43
CA PHE A 10 -14.20 -3.95 -42.69
C PHE A 10 -13.44 -3.06 -43.71
N ALA A 11 -13.84 -1.81 -43.87
CA ALA A 11 -13.15 -0.88 -44.75
C ALA A 11 -11.70 -0.68 -44.36
N LYS A 12 -11.42 -0.58 -43.06
CA LYS A 12 -10.08 -0.47 -42.52
C LYS A 12 -9.24 -1.75 -42.74
N HIS A 13 -9.83 -2.90 -42.52
CA HIS A 13 -9.18 -4.20 -42.79
C HIS A 13 -8.86 -4.40 -44.26
N PHE A 14 -9.83 -4.03 -45.17
CA PHE A 14 -9.62 -4.06 -46.61
C PHE A 14 -8.51 -3.07 -47.04
N GLU A 15 -8.53 -1.88 -46.47
CA GLU A 15 -7.49 -0.87 -46.71
C GLU A 15 -6.10 -1.33 -46.24
N ASP A 16 -6.05 -2.09 -45.13
CA ASP A 16 -4.80 -2.67 -44.61
C ASP A 16 -4.26 -3.79 -45.51
N GLN A 17 -5.14 -4.62 -46.08
CA GLN A 17 -4.73 -5.67 -46.99
C GLN A 17 -4.48 -5.18 -48.43
N LEU A 18 -5.11 -4.11 -48.84
CA LEU A 18 -4.94 -3.55 -50.20
C LEU A 18 -3.47 -3.20 -50.51
N GLY A 19 -2.73 -2.71 -49.54
CA GLY A 19 -1.30 -2.43 -49.67
C GLY A 19 -0.47 -3.69 -49.96
N ALA A 20 -0.79 -4.79 -49.27
CA ALA A 20 -0.11 -6.07 -49.47
C ALA A 20 -0.48 -6.68 -50.84
N TYR A 21 -1.77 -6.63 -51.21
CA TYR A 21 -2.22 -7.08 -52.53
C TYR A 21 -1.62 -6.27 -53.68
N LEU A 22 -1.59 -4.95 -53.57
CA LEU A 22 -0.98 -4.10 -54.58
C LEU A 22 0.52 -4.36 -54.72
N SER A 23 1.20 -4.59 -53.63
CA SER A 23 2.63 -4.96 -53.63
C SER A 23 2.85 -6.33 -54.26
N GLY A 24 2.03 -7.34 -53.90
CA GLY A 24 2.06 -8.66 -54.48
C GLY A 24 1.75 -8.71 -55.99
N ILE A 25 0.71 -8.00 -56.42
CA ILE A 25 0.33 -7.85 -57.81
C ILE A 25 1.45 -7.10 -58.57
N GLY A 26 2.00 -6.03 -58.01
CA GLY A 26 3.12 -5.31 -58.65
C GLY A 26 4.34 -6.18 -58.82
N ALA A 27 4.71 -6.98 -57.82
CA ALA A 27 5.81 -7.93 -57.89
C ALA A 27 5.56 -9.04 -58.94
N LEU A 28 4.31 -9.55 -59.01
CA LEU A 28 3.91 -10.55 -59.98
C LEU A 28 4.03 -9.99 -61.45
N PHE A 29 3.59 -8.73 -61.68
CA PHE A 29 3.75 -8.10 -62.99
C PHE A 29 5.23 -7.86 -63.37
N LEU A 30 6.06 -7.52 -62.41
CA LEU A 30 7.49 -7.41 -62.67
C LEU A 30 8.17 -8.75 -62.95
N ALA A 31 7.71 -9.85 -62.31
CA ALA A 31 8.26 -11.18 -62.48
C ALA A 31 7.81 -11.85 -63.78
N VAL A 32 6.58 -11.66 -64.19
CA VAL A 32 5.95 -12.35 -65.35
C VAL A 32 6.08 -11.50 -66.65
N GLY A 33 6.22 -10.16 -66.54
CA GLY A 33 6.37 -9.24 -67.67
C GLY A 33 7.39 -9.71 -68.73
N PRO A 34 8.59 -10.18 -68.41
CA PRO A 34 9.60 -10.61 -69.41
C PRO A 34 9.17 -11.84 -70.22
N PHE A 35 8.22 -12.65 -69.77
CA PHE A 35 7.79 -13.87 -70.43
C PHE A 35 6.72 -13.65 -71.52
N PHE A 36 6.09 -12.46 -71.56
CA PHE A 36 5.09 -12.10 -72.58
C PHE A 36 5.72 -11.54 -73.87
N LYS A 37 6.69 -12.26 -74.44
CA LYS A 37 7.46 -11.85 -75.61
C LYS A 37 6.73 -11.72 -76.95
N PRO A 38 5.52 -12.16 -77.22
CA PRO A 38 4.88 -11.85 -78.50
C PRO A 38 3.88 -10.66 -78.47
N VAL A 39 3.52 -10.17 -77.29
CA VAL A 39 2.57 -9.05 -77.18
C VAL A 39 3.36 -7.76 -77.10
N SER A 40 3.10 -6.85 -78.01
CA SER A 40 3.81 -5.59 -78.31
C SER A 40 4.59 -5.01 -77.13
N PHE A 41 5.88 -4.63 -77.37
CA PHE A 41 6.84 -4.04 -76.44
C PHE A 41 6.23 -2.90 -75.59
N LEU A 42 5.21 -2.23 -76.15
CA LEU A 42 4.47 -1.14 -75.54
C LEU A 42 3.57 -1.60 -74.39
N LEU A 43 2.87 -2.75 -74.50
CA LEU A 43 2.08 -3.36 -73.42
C LEU A 43 2.88 -3.81 -72.23
N THR A 44 4.05 -4.44 -72.50
CA THR A 44 4.97 -4.87 -71.44
C THR A 44 5.53 -3.65 -70.68
N GLY A 45 5.83 -2.55 -71.33
CA GLY A 45 6.28 -1.30 -70.72
C GLY A 45 5.22 -0.66 -69.81
N ILE A 46 3.97 -0.68 -70.24
CA ILE A 46 2.82 -0.16 -69.44
C ILE A 46 2.61 -1.00 -68.16
N PHE A 47 2.63 -2.35 -68.25
CA PHE A 47 2.47 -3.21 -67.09
C PHE A 47 3.65 -3.09 -66.11
N MET A 48 4.87 -2.99 -66.56
CA MET A 48 6.04 -2.73 -65.68
C MET A 48 5.96 -1.35 -65.02
N GLY A 49 5.51 -0.33 -65.72
CA GLY A 49 5.32 1.02 -65.16
C GLY A 49 4.24 1.04 -64.06
N LEU A 50 3.11 0.42 -64.30
CA LEU A 50 2.03 0.30 -63.30
C LEU A 50 2.46 -0.49 -62.09
N GLY A 51 3.21 -1.58 -62.28
CA GLY A 51 3.76 -2.39 -61.17
C GLY A 51 4.72 -1.56 -60.32
N PHE A 52 5.61 -0.78 -60.93
CA PHE A 52 6.54 0.09 -60.23
C PHE A 52 5.86 1.21 -59.44
N VAL A 53 4.84 1.86 -60.02
CA VAL A 53 4.01 2.85 -59.30
C VAL A 53 3.28 2.24 -58.10
N ALA A 54 2.73 1.03 -58.25
CA ALA A 54 2.06 0.34 -57.16
C ALA A 54 3.01 0.00 -55.98
N VAL A 55 4.22 -0.44 -56.27
CA VAL A 55 5.26 -0.69 -55.26
C VAL A 55 5.66 0.59 -54.53
N ILE A 56 5.89 1.69 -55.23
CA ILE A 56 6.24 2.99 -54.63
C ILE A 56 5.09 3.49 -53.75
N ALA A 57 3.84 3.44 -54.22
CA ALA A 57 2.68 3.87 -53.46
C ALA A 57 2.50 3.04 -52.17
N SER A 58 2.74 1.73 -52.25
CA SER A 58 2.72 0.82 -51.07
C SER A 58 3.83 1.20 -50.07
N ALA A 59 5.04 1.46 -50.51
CA ALA A 59 6.16 1.83 -49.66
C ALA A 59 5.93 3.18 -48.94
N ILE A 60 5.37 4.19 -49.65
CA ILE A 60 5.03 5.49 -49.06
C ILE A 60 3.94 5.32 -47.97
N ARG A 61 2.89 4.52 -48.24
CA ARG A 61 1.82 4.27 -47.28
C ARG A 61 2.32 3.53 -46.04
N SER A 62 3.17 2.51 -46.20
CA SER A 62 3.79 1.77 -45.12
C SER A 62 4.66 2.69 -44.24
N ASN A 63 5.48 3.55 -44.82
CA ASN A 63 6.33 4.48 -44.09
C ASN A 63 5.51 5.49 -43.26
N LYS A 64 4.37 5.97 -43.78
CA LYS A 64 3.45 6.83 -43.06
C LYS A 64 2.86 6.14 -41.84
N ARG A 65 2.43 4.88 -41.97
CA ARG A 65 1.88 4.07 -40.86
C ARG A 65 2.92 3.81 -39.79
N ILE A 66 4.17 3.53 -40.13
CA ILE A 66 5.27 3.35 -39.17
C ILE A 66 5.46 4.62 -38.37
N LYS A 67 5.54 5.78 -39.03
CA LYS A 67 5.69 7.07 -38.34
C LYS A 67 4.51 7.41 -37.41
N GLU A 68 3.29 7.07 -37.80
CA GLU A 68 2.12 7.26 -36.94
C GLU A 68 2.12 6.31 -35.74
N ALA A 69 2.55 5.05 -35.93
CA ALA A 69 2.72 4.10 -34.84
C ALA A 69 3.81 4.53 -33.84
N ASP A 70 4.96 4.97 -34.35
CA ASP A 70 6.06 5.49 -33.53
C ASP A 70 5.63 6.73 -32.74
N SER A 71 4.89 7.64 -33.35
CA SER A 71 4.37 8.83 -32.66
C SER A 71 3.37 8.46 -31.55
N ARG A 72 2.50 7.46 -31.78
CA ARG A 72 1.57 6.97 -30.76
C ARG A 72 2.31 6.26 -29.63
N ALA A 73 3.32 5.45 -29.95
CA ALA A 73 4.15 4.75 -28.96
C ALA A 73 4.95 5.77 -28.11
N ALA A 74 5.52 6.80 -28.72
CA ALA A 74 6.20 7.87 -28.01
C ALA A 74 5.25 8.62 -27.04
N GLY A 75 4.04 8.97 -27.51
CA GLY A 75 3.03 9.61 -26.67
C GLY A 75 2.50 8.72 -25.52
N ALA A 76 2.41 7.41 -25.76
CA ALA A 76 2.04 6.46 -24.69
C ALA A 76 3.15 6.34 -23.65
N LEU A 77 4.41 6.29 -24.08
CA LEU A 77 5.57 6.23 -23.17
C LEU A 77 5.67 7.49 -22.29
N GLU A 78 5.41 8.65 -22.86
CA GLU A 78 5.42 9.92 -22.12
C GLU A 78 4.33 9.95 -21.04
N ARG A 79 3.11 9.50 -21.37
CA ARG A 79 2.01 9.37 -20.39
C ARG A 79 2.32 8.37 -19.28
N LEU A 80 3.00 7.26 -19.59
CA LEU A 80 3.43 6.29 -18.57
C LEU A 80 4.46 6.91 -17.61
N LYS A 81 5.45 7.65 -18.12
CA LYS A 81 6.42 8.38 -17.29
C LYS A 81 5.77 9.44 -16.40
N GLU A 82 4.78 10.13 -16.91
CA GLU A 82 4.03 11.13 -16.14
C GLU A 82 3.24 10.48 -15.00
N ARG A 83 2.54 9.39 -15.28
CA ARG A 83 1.85 8.60 -14.23
C ARG A 83 2.79 8.00 -13.19
N GLU A 84 3.93 7.48 -13.61
CA GLU A 84 4.95 6.99 -12.69
C GLU A 84 5.42 8.09 -11.75
N LYS A 85 5.66 9.29 -12.26
CA LYS A 85 6.03 10.46 -11.46
C LYS A 85 4.93 10.85 -10.47
N GLU A 86 3.66 10.84 -10.89
CA GLU A 86 2.52 11.10 -10.01
C GLU A 86 2.43 10.06 -8.88
N ILE A 87 2.58 8.76 -9.19
CA ILE A 87 2.58 7.69 -8.19
C ILE A 87 3.71 7.89 -7.18
N VAL A 88 4.92 8.16 -7.62
CA VAL A 88 6.07 8.42 -6.74
C VAL A 88 5.80 9.63 -5.82
N GLN A 89 5.24 10.70 -6.36
CA GLN A 89 4.89 11.88 -5.57
C GLN A 89 3.79 11.58 -4.53
N HIS A 90 2.77 10.81 -4.89
CA HIS A 90 1.73 10.38 -3.95
C HIS A 90 2.28 9.49 -2.83
N LEU A 91 3.17 8.55 -3.16
CA LEU A 91 3.83 7.70 -2.18
C LEU A 91 4.67 8.52 -1.18
N GLU A 92 5.43 9.49 -1.67
CA GLU A 92 6.25 10.35 -0.81
C GLU A 92 5.38 11.23 0.11
N THR A 93 4.31 11.82 -0.42
CA THR A 93 3.34 12.59 0.36
C THR A 93 2.67 11.74 1.45
N SER A 94 2.26 10.51 1.11
CA SER A 94 1.68 9.57 2.07
C SER A 94 2.67 9.19 3.17
N LYS A 95 3.94 8.96 2.84
CA LYS A 95 5.01 8.67 3.79
C LYS A 95 5.26 9.83 4.74
N GLN A 96 5.30 11.06 4.23
CA GLN A 96 5.44 12.27 5.05
C GLN A 96 4.24 12.46 5.98
N ALA A 97 3.01 12.26 5.50
CA ALA A 97 1.80 12.33 6.32
C ALA A 97 1.82 11.28 7.45
N LYS A 98 2.19 10.04 7.17
CA LYS A 98 2.36 9.00 8.20
C LYS A 98 3.40 9.39 9.24
N SER A 99 4.54 9.90 8.83
CA SER A 99 5.60 10.36 9.75
C SER A 99 5.12 11.49 10.66
N ALA A 100 4.36 12.45 10.12
CA ALA A 100 3.78 13.54 10.90
C ALA A 100 2.75 13.03 11.93
N ILE A 101 1.90 12.07 11.56
CA ILE A 101 0.94 11.45 12.48
C ILE A 101 1.66 10.70 13.60
N LEU A 102 2.67 9.89 13.29
CA LEU A 102 3.46 9.17 14.31
C LEU A 102 4.13 10.14 15.29
N SER A 103 4.71 11.23 14.80
CA SER A 103 5.27 12.28 15.65
C SER A 103 4.20 12.94 16.54
N SER A 104 3.01 13.18 16.01
CA SER A 104 1.90 13.72 16.80
C SER A 104 1.44 12.75 17.89
N ILE A 105 1.31 11.47 17.56
CA ILE A 105 0.96 10.43 18.54
C ILE A 105 2.00 10.39 19.68
N GLU A 106 3.29 10.43 19.34
CA GLU A 106 4.37 10.44 20.35
C GLU A 106 4.29 11.65 21.28
N GLN A 107 4.01 12.83 20.73
CA GLN A 107 3.84 14.06 21.52
C GLN A 107 2.61 13.98 22.45
N ILE A 108 1.48 13.47 21.96
CA ILE A 108 0.26 13.27 22.74
C ILE A 108 0.53 12.29 23.88
N VAL A 109 1.15 11.15 23.61
CA VAL A 109 1.47 10.11 24.61
C VAL A 109 2.45 10.65 25.65
N SER A 110 3.44 11.43 25.22
CA SER A 110 4.39 12.09 26.14
C SER A 110 3.67 13.10 27.04
N SER A 111 2.77 13.92 26.49
CA SER A 111 1.99 14.88 27.25
C SER A 111 1.07 14.20 28.25
N LEU A 112 0.35 13.17 27.81
CA LEU A 112 -0.53 12.35 28.65
C LEU A 112 0.27 11.72 29.81
N SER A 113 1.41 11.10 29.51
CA SER A 113 2.26 10.47 30.54
C SER A 113 2.78 11.48 31.57
N LYS A 114 3.11 12.70 31.13
CA LYS A 114 3.54 13.80 32.03
C LYS A 114 2.39 14.27 32.93
N GLN A 115 1.21 14.47 32.38
CA GLN A 115 0.04 14.91 33.15
C GLN A 115 -0.38 13.89 34.21
N LEU A 116 -0.25 12.60 33.90
CA LEU A 116 -0.53 11.52 34.83
C LEU A 116 0.63 11.24 35.80
N ASN A 117 1.71 12.01 35.79
CA ASN A 117 2.94 11.77 36.54
C ASN A 117 3.57 10.37 36.27
N LEU A 118 3.30 9.81 35.11
CA LEU A 118 3.82 8.51 34.67
C LEU A 118 5.03 8.64 33.73
N TYR A 119 5.47 9.86 33.44
CA TYR A 119 6.68 10.13 32.65
C TYR A 119 7.91 10.14 33.55
N ASN A 120 8.45 8.97 33.84
CA ASN A 120 9.66 8.78 34.65
C ASN A 120 10.52 7.62 34.14
N GLY A 121 11.70 7.42 34.74
CA GLY A 121 12.65 6.39 34.32
C GLY A 121 12.21 4.95 34.58
N ALA A 122 11.19 4.72 35.42
CA ALA A 122 10.69 3.41 35.75
C ALA A 122 9.49 2.98 34.87
N ILE A 123 8.86 3.91 34.17
CA ILE A 123 7.63 3.64 33.42
C ILE A 123 7.89 3.79 31.90
N ARG A 124 7.30 2.88 31.16
CA ARG A 124 7.22 2.89 29.71
C ARG A 124 5.74 2.96 29.29
N THR A 125 5.43 3.90 28.40
CA THR A 125 4.10 4.02 27.79
C THR A 125 4.22 3.69 26.30
N THR A 126 3.38 2.80 25.80
CA THR A 126 3.37 2.43 24.38
C THR A 126 1.93 2.47 23.86
N VAL A 127 1.76 3.07 22.67
CA VAL A 127 0.51 3.02 21.91
C VAL A 127 0.65 2.04 20.76
N TYR A 128 -0.35 1.21 20.62
CA TYR A 128 -0.46 0.20 19.57
C TYR A 128 -1.69 0.44 18.71
N ALA A 129 -1.56 0.32 17.40
CA ALA A 129 -2.68 0.24 16.48
C ALA A 129 -3.01 -1.23 16.18
N PHE A 130 -4.28 -1.53 15.95
CA PHE A 130 -4.69 -2.86 15.53
C PHE A 130 -4.66 -2.98 14.00
N GLU A 131 -3.88 -3.91 13.49
CA GLU A 131 -3.80 -4.25 12.07
C GLU A 131 -4.65 -5.48 11.78
N ARG A 132 -5.78 -5.26 11.10
CA ARG A 132 -6.78 -6.33 10.83
C ARG A 132 -6.25 -7.44 9.93
N SER A 133 -5.46 -7.10 8.92
CA SER A 133 -4.92 -8.05 7.93
C SER A 133 -4.06 -9.14 8.57
N GLU A 134 -3.37 -8.82 9.66
CA GLU A 134 -2.46 -9.72 10.35
C GLU A 134 -2.95 -10.14 11.74
N ASN A 135 -4.11 -9.64 12.18
CA ASN A 135 -4.63 -9.81 13.54
C ASN A 135 -3.57 -9.51 14.60
N ALA A 136 -2.91 -8.38 14.47
CA ALA A 136 -1.77 -7.98 15.26
C ALA A 136 -1.87 -6.54 15.77
N LEU A 137 -1.21 -6.28 16.90
CA LEU A 137 -1.01 -4.96 17.48
C LEU A 137 0.38 -4.45 17.09
N VAL A 138 0.42 -3.32 16.39
CA VAL A 138 1.64 -2.68 15.88
C VAL A 138 1.97 -1.48 16.76
N PRO A 139 3.17 -1.43 17.41
CA PRO A 139 3.56 -0.28 18.20
C PRO A 139 3.82 0.94 17.30
N LEU A 140 3.12 2.03 17.57
CA LEU A 140 3.26 3.27 16.83
C LEU A 140 4.15 4.30 17.52
N ALA A 141 4.01 4.41 18.85
CA ALA A 141 4.78 5.35 19.65
C ALA A 141 5.12 4.73 21.01
N ARG A 142 6.31 5.04 21.50
CA ARG A 142 6.78 4.60 22.82
C ARG A 142 7.53 5.71 23.49
N VAL A 143 7.15 6.03 24.73
CA VAL A 143 7.78 7.07 25.53
C VAL A 143 8.23 6.53 26.88
N SER A 144 9.42 6.92 27.31
CA SER A 144 9.99 6.69 28.63
C SER A 144 11.15 7.68 28.83
N GLN A 145 11.40 8.09 30.08
CA GLN A 145 12.64 8.82 30.40
C GLN A 145 13.87 7.92 30.34
N ASN A 146 13.70 6.60 30.48
CA ASN A 146 14.78 5.64 30.33
C ASN A 146 14.96 5.28 28.85
N PRO A 147 16.11 5.66 28.21
CA PRO A 147 16.34 5.36 26.80
C PRO A 147 16.28 3.86 26.47
N SER A 148 16.66 2.99 27.41
CA SER A 148 16.60 1.53 27.22
C SER A 148 15.17 1.01 27.04
N PHE A 149 14.18 1.73 27.58
CA PHE A 149 12.76 1.37 27.46
C PHE A 149 12.07 2.08 26.29
N ALA A 150 12.67 3.15 25.75
CA ALA A 150 12.07 3.92 24.65
C ALA A 150 12.14 3.22 23.29
N SER A 151 13.08 2.28 23.11
CA SER A 151 13.25 1.59 21.82
C SER A 151 12.11 0.59 21.53
N ILE A 152 11.61 0.61 20.29
CA ILE A 152 10.65 -0.37 19.78
C ILE A 152 11.45 -1.51 19.14
N ASN A 153 11.58 -2.61 19.85
CA ASN A 153 12.42 -3.75 19.43
C ASN A 153 11.64 -4.84 18.70
N ARG A 154 10.32 -4.86 18.82
CA ARG A 154 9.43 -5.84 18.18
C ARG A 154 8.40 -5.09 17.32
N PRO A 155 8.32 -5.40 16.00
CA PRO A 155 7.46 -4.64 15.09
C PRO A 155 5.98 -4.96 15.26
N LYS A 156 5.63 -6.18 15.73
CA LYS A 156 4.24 -6.65 15.84
C LYS A 156 4.06 -7.60 17.02
N TYR A 157 2.85 -7.57 17.58
CA TYR A 157 2.41 -8.44 18.69
C TYR A 157 1.10 -9.10 18.30
N PRO A 158 0.95 -10.44 18.41
CA PRO A 158 -0.33 -11.10 18.17
C PRO A 158 -1.42 -10.52 19.08
N ALA A 159 -2.60 -10.25 18.54
CA ALA A 159 -3.73 -9.74 19.32
C ALA A 159 -4.37 -10.80 20.23
N THR A 160 -3.91 -12.04 20.16
CA THR A 160 -4.41 -13.16 20.97
C THR A 160 -3.52 -13.49 22.16
N ASN A 161 -2.26 -13.03 22.19
CA ASN A 161 -1.27 -13.50 23.14
C ASN A 161 -0.74 -12.38 24.04
N GLY A 162 -0.33 -12.75 25.23
CA GLY A 162 0.32 -11.86 26.19
C GLY A 162 -0.63 -10.87 26.85
N HIS A 163 -0.07 -9.93 27.59
CA HIS A 163 -0.82 -8.87 28.26
C HIS A 163 -1.57 -7.97 27.26
N LEU A 164 -0.97 -7.71 26.10
CA LEU A 164 -1.61 -6.93 25.04
C LEU A 164 -2.83 -7.64 24.45
N GLY A 165 -2.73 -8.96 24.18
CA GLY A 165 -3.85 -9.74 23.69
C GLY A 165 -4.98 -9.83 24.73
N LYS A 166 -4.63 -9.98 26.01
CA LYS A 166 -5.60 -9.94 27.09
C LYS A 166 -6.30 -8.57 27.18
N ALA A 167 -5.53 -7.48 27.15
CA ALA A 167 -6.09 -6.12 27.15
C ALA A 167 -6.98 -5.86 25.93
N TRP A 168 -6.57 -6.35 24.75
CA TRP A 168 -7.35 -6.24 23.52
C TRP A 168 -8.70 -6.95 23.60
N ASN A 169 -8.76 -8.10 24.23
CA ASN A 169 -9.99 -8.89 24.35
C ASN A 169 -10.90 -8.40 25.49
N GLU A 170 -10.33 -7.93 26.59
CA GLU A 170 -11.07 -7.55 27.80
C GLU A 170 -11.39 -6.04 27.89
N GLY A 171 -10.74 -5.22 27.05
CA GLY A 171 -10.92 -3.76 27.03
C GLY A 171 -10.02 -3.01 27.99
N ILE A 172 -9.87 -3.51 29.19
CA ILE A 172 -9.01 -2.97 30.27
C ILE A 172 -8.25 -4.13 30.91
N LEU A 173 -6.98 -3.93 31.14
CA LEU A 173 -6.15 -4.85 31.91
C LEU A 173 -5.37 -4.08 32.96
N TYR A 174 -5.45 -4.52 34.20
CA TYR A 174 -4.69 -3.98 35.30
C TYR A 174 -4.04 -5.06 36.14
N GLU A 175 -2.75 -4.99 36.35
CA GLU A 175 -1.99 -5.90 37.17
C GLU A 175 -0.92 -5.13 37.96
N THR A 176 -0.89 -5.32 39.28
CA THR A 176 0.13 -4.73 40.15
C THR A 176 0.73 -5.79 41.07
N ASN A 177 1.82 -5.41 41.74
CA ASN A 177 2.48 -6.21 42.75
C ASN A 177 2.81 -7.64 42.30
N ARG A 178 3.07 -7.84 41.01
CA ARG A 178 3.42 -9.15 40.47
C ARG A 178 4.76 -9.60 41.05
N ARG A 179 4.80 -10.83 41.53
CA ARG A 179 6.00 -11.41 42.11
C ARG A 179 6.97 -11.81 41.01
N GLU A 180 8.23 -11.43 41.13
CA GLU A 180 9.25 -11.70 40.12
C GLU A 180 9.39 -13.21 39.84
N ALA A 181 9.30 -14.05 40.89
CA ALA A 181 9.38 -15.51 40.78
C ALA A 181 8.27 -16.14 39.90
N THR A 182 7.14 -15.47 39.71
CA THR A 182 5.99 -15.98 38.94
C THR A 182 5.82 -15.31 37.58
N LEU A 183 6.64 -14.34 37.25
CA LEU A 183 6.49 -13.59 36.00
C LEU A 183 6.64 -14.48 34.74
N LYS A 184 7.61 -15.41 34.79
CA LYS A 184 7.86 -16.32 33.67
C LYS A 184 6.69 -17.29 33.47
N SER A 185 6.19 -17.95 34.56
CA SER A 185 5.06 -18.84 34.45
C SER A 185 3.79 -18.15 33.96
N GLN A 186 3.51 -16.95 34.48
CA GLN A 186 2.36 -16.13 34.02
C GLN A 186 2.48 -15.72 32.55
N ALA A 187 3.69 -15.40 32.07
CA ALA A 187 3.90 -15.08 30.68
C ALA A 187 3.65 -16.30 29.76
N LEU A 188 4.12 -17.50 30.18
CA LEU A 188 3.87 -18.75 29.45
C LEU A 188 2.37 -19.09 29.39
N GLU A 189 1.62 -18.87 30.47
CA GLU A 189 0.16 -19.03 30.52
C GLU A 189 -0.56 -18.07 29.56
N LEU A 190 0.02 -16.88 29.32
CA LEU A 190 -0.48 -15.90 28.35
C LEU A 190 -0.02 -16.17 26.91
N GLY A 191 0.64 -17.30 26.66
CA GLY A 191 1.03 -17.74 25.32
C GLY A 191 2.39 -17.24 24.83
N TYR A 192 3.24 -16.66 25.71
CA TYR A 192 4.64 -16.42 25.35
C TYR A 192 5.43 -17.73 25.33
N SER A 193 6.34 -17.88 24.40
CA SER A 193 7.41 -18.87 24.50
C SER A 193 8.46 -18.45 25.54
N GLU A 194 9.24 -19.39 26.05
CA GLU A 194 10.37 -19.07 26.96
C GLU A 194 11.36 -18.10 26.31
N GLN A 195 11.70 -18.34 25.04
CA GLN A 195 12.61 -17.50 24.29
C GLN A 195 12.09 -16.07 24.12
N GLU A 196 10.79 -15.90 23.85
CA GLU A 196 10.16 -14.58 23.77
C GLU A 196 10.22 -13.87 25.13
N TYR A 197 9.88 -14.56 26.22
CA TYR A 197 9.92 -13.98 27.54
C TYR A 197 11.34 -13.55 27.93
N ASP A 198 12.35 -14.41 27.68
CA ASP A 198 13.74 -14.11 28.03
C ASP A 198 14.31 -12.93 27.22
N SER A 199 13.79 -12.72 26.01
CA SER A 199 14.16 -11.58 25.13
C SER A 199 13.52 -10.24 25.53
N LEU A 200 12.53 -10.22 26.44
CA LEU A 200 11.87 -9.00 26.87
C LEU A 200 12.83 -8.07 27.60
N VAL A 201 13.02 -6.85 27.08
CA VAL A 201 13.83 -5.81 27.70
C VAL A 201 13.23 -5.33 29.03
N LEU A 202 11.90 -5.29 29.12
CA LEU A 202 11.17 -4.94 30.32
C LEU A 202 10.26 -6.10 30.69
N LYS A 203 10.37 -6.58 31.93
CA LYS A 203 9.49 -7.60 32.53
C LYS A 203 8.59 -6.88 33.52
N PRO A 204 7.34 -6.54 33.13
CA PRO A 204 6.52 -5.64 33.92
C PRO A 204 6.02 -6.33 35.19
N ARG A 205 6.18 -5.64 36.33
CA ARG A 205 5.65 -6.04 37.64
C ARG A 205 4.40 -5.23 38.01
N SER A 206 4.21 -4.08 37.37
CA SER A 206 2.92 -3.38 37.33
C SER A 206 2.63 -2.95 35.89
N LEU A 207 1.39 -3.07 35.47
CA LEU A 207 0.93 -2.65 34.15
C LEU A 207 -0.53 -2.21 34.18
N PHE A 208 -0.85 -1.30 33.28
CA PHE A 208 -2.21 -0.93 32.93
C PHE A 208 -2.31 -0.82 31.42
N ALA A 209 -3.35 -1.40 30.86
CA ALA A 209 -3.66 -1.26 29.44
C ALA A 209 -5.13 -0.97 29.24
N ARG A 210 -5.43 -0.18 28.23
CA ARG A 210 -6.79 0.19 27.86
C ARG A 210 -6.97 0.23 26.35
N HIS A 211 -8.15 -0.17 25.88
CA HIS A 211 -8.58 0.07 24.51
C HIS A 211 -8.60 1.55 24.16
N LEU A 212 -8.23 1.84 22.92
CA LEU A 212 -8.56 3.09 22.23
C LEU A 212 -9.63 2.76 21.21
N CYS A 213 -10.75 3.46 21.26
CA CYS A 213 -11.94 3.15 20.49
C CYS A 213 -12.26 4.29 19.52
N ALA A 214 -12.73 3.95 18.30
CA ALA A 214 -13.13 4.95 17.32
C ALA A 214 -14.64 4.95 17.08
N GLY A 215 -15.17 6.16 16.94
CA GLY A 215 -16.52 6.42 16.48
C GLY A 215 -17.63 6.05 17.46
N ARG A 216 -18.88 6.23 16.99
CA ARG A 216 -20.09 6.05 17.82
C ARG A 216 -20.34 4.60 18.27
N HIS A 217 -19.70 3.63 17.63
CA HIS A 217 -19.86 2.19 17.93
C HIS A 217 -18.82 1.66 18.90
N ASN A 218 -17.96 2.52 19.44
CA ASN A 218 -16.92 2.13 20.40
C ASN A 218 -16.06 0.95 19.94
N SER A 219 -15.79 0.88 18.61
CA SER A 219 -14.99 -0.21 18.06
C SER A 219 -13.52 -0.01 18.40
N PRO A 220 -12.84 -0.99 18.99
CA PRO A 220 -11.44 -0.88 19.33
C PRO A 220 -10.58 -0.74 18.07
N ILE A 221 -9.66 0.24 18.08
CA ILE A 221 -8.71 0.53 17.01
C ILE A 221 -7.27 0.39 17.46
N GLY A 222 -7.04 0.33 18.77
CA GLY A 222 -5.73 0.23 19.36
C GLY A 222 -5.75 0.00 20.84
N VAL A 223 -4.56 -0.01 21.44
CA VAL A 223 -4.34 -0.16 22.88
C VAL A 223 -3.28 0.82 23.33
N ILE A 224 -3.50 1.50 24.46
CA ILE A 224 -2.45 2.20 25.19
C ILE A 224 -2.04 1.34 26.39
N LEU A 225 -0.72 1.18 26.60
CA LEU A 225 -0.17 0.34 27.64
C LEU A 225 0.89 1.10 28.43
N TRP A 226 0.74 1.15 29.75
CA TRP A 226 1.75 1.58 30.72
C TRP A 226 2.33 0.35 31.41
N GLU A 227 3.66 0.31 31.52
CA GLU A 227 4.37 -0.85 32.10
C GLU A 227 5.52 -0.35 32.96
N SER A 228 5.77 -1.07 34.08
CA SER A 228 6.92 -0.80 34.94
C SER A 228 7.51 -2.10 35.54
N PRO A 229 8.85 -2.18 35.67
CA PRO A 229 9.49 -3.23 36.47
C PRO A 229 9.29 -3.02 37.98
N ASP A 230 8.88 -1.83 38.41
CA ASP A 230 8.50 -1.56 39.79
C ASP A 230 7.06 -2.07 40.03
N PRO A 231 6.85 -2.97 41.02
CA PRO A 231 5.53 -3.54 41.30
C PRO A 231 4.50 -2.50 41.78
N HIS A 232 4.95 -1.33 42.19
CA HIS A 232 4.11 -0.27 42.77
C HIS A 232 4.10 1.04 41.98
N ALA A 233 4.75 1.10 40.83
CA ALA A 233 4.85 2.33 40.05
C ALA A 233 3.50 2.79 39.50
N ILE A 234 2.59 1.84 39.22
CA ILE A 234 1.26 2.13 38.66
C ILE A 234 0.22 1.94 39.76
N LYS A 235 0.22 2.84 40.77
CA LYS A 235 -0.70 2.81 41.92
C LYS A 235 -2.01 3.56 41.72
N TRP A 236 -2.02 4.48 40.80
CA TRP A 236 -3.13 5.41 40.57
C TRP A 236 -4.38 4.74 39.97
N ILE A 237 -4.29 3.48 39.66
CA ILE A 237 -5.40 2.74 39.03
C ILE A 237 -6.59 2.54 39.97
N ASP A 238 -6.35 2.45 41.26
CA ASP A 238 -7.41 2.41 42.25
C ASP A 238 -8.22 3.73 42.27
N GLU A 239 -7.64 4.80 41.70
CA GLU A 239 -8.25 6.11 41.50
C GLU A 239 -8.68 6.36 40.04
N PHE A 240 -8.71 5.30 39.22
CA PHE A 240 -8.89 5.43 37.77
C PHE A 240 -10.22 6.08 37.36
N GLU A 241 -11.31 5.83 38.13
CA GLU A 241 -12.58 6.50 37.92
C GLU A 241 -12.44 8.02 38.06
N THR A 242 -11.57 8.47 38.94
CA THR A 242 -11.26 9.88 39.15
C THR A 242 -10.42 10.47 38.00
N VAL A 243 -9.46 9.68 37.48
CA VAL A 243 -8.63 10.07 36.34
C VAL A 243 -9.45 10.10 35.05
N ASP A 244 -10.33 9.13 34.85
CA ASP A 244 -11.23 9.09 33.69
C ASP A 244 -12.22 10.28 33.65
N SER A 245 -12.47 10.90 34.81
CA SER A 245 -13.27 12.12 34.94
C SER A 245 -12.51 13.38 34.58
N LEU A 246 -11.19 13.35 34.51
CA LEU A 246 -10.39 14.50 34.09
C LEU A 246 -10.68 14.83 32.62
N SER A 247 -11.27 15.99 32.36
CA SER A 247 -11.61 16.45 31.01
C SER A 247 -10.40 16.40 30.06
N THR A 248 -9.25 16.80 30.56
CA THR A 248 -7.99 16.83 29.80
C THR A 248 -7.51 15.43 29.36
N PHE A 249 -7.75 14.39 30.17
CA PHE A 249 -7.43 13.01 29.81
C PHE A 249 -8.33 12.56 28.66
N LYS A 250 -9.61 12.80 28.75
CA LYS A 250 -10.59 12.46 27.70
C LYS A 250 -10.33 13.21 26.40
N ASP A 251 -9.93 14.47 26.49
CA ASP A 251 -9.57 15.27 25.31
C ASP A 251 -8.33 14.70 24.61
N LEU A 252 -7.28 14.35 25.36
CA LEU A 252 -6.06 13.75 24.80
C LEU A 252 -6.32 12.34 24.25
N GLU A 253 -7.14 11.54 24.93
CA GLU A 253 -7.56 10.23 24.45
C GLU A 253 -8.32 10.36 23.12
N SER A 254 -9.27 11.31 23.03
CA SER A 254 -10.04 11.57 21.82
C SER A 254 -9.13 11.99 20.64
N VAL A 255 -8.14 12.85 20.89
CA VAL A 255 -7.17 13.26 19.85
C VAL A 255 -6.29 12.07 19.43
N LEU A 256 -5.89 11.22 20.37
CA LEU A 256 -5.14 10.02 20.09
C LEU A 256 -5.93 9.02 19.24
N GLU A 257 -7.20 8.80 19.57
CA GLU A 257 -8.12 7.97 18.80
C GLU A 257 -8.29 8.49 17.36
N ALA A 258 -8.50 9.81 17.19
CA ALA A 258 -8.59 10.44 15.88
C ALA A 258 -7.30 10.25 15.06
N SER A 259 -6.13 10.37 15.70
CA SER A 259 -4.82 10.17 15.07
C SER A 259 -4.61 8.72 14.63
N LEU A 260 -5.05 7.76 15.45
CA LEU A 260 -4.99 6.32 15.10
C LEU A 260 -5.92 5.98 13.94
N HIS A 261 -7.11 6.57 13.90
CA HIS A 261 -8.05 6.37 12.78
C HIS A 261 -7.41 6.87 11.47
N LEU A 262 -6.87 8.08 11.48
CA LEU A 262 -6.21 8.66 10.32
C LEU A 262 -4.99 7.83 9.86
N TYR A 263 -4.20 7.30 10.80
CA TYR A 263 -3.10 6.39 10.49
C TYR A 263 -3.58 5.10 9.80
N SER A 264 -4.65 4.50 10.32
CA SER A 264 -5.26 3.30 9.76
C SER A 264 -5.77 3.52 8.34
N ASP A 265 -6.45 4.65 8.08
CA ASP A 265 -6.97 5.01 6.77
C ASP A 265 -5.85 5.19 5.74
N LEU A 266 -4.79 5.93 6.09
CA LEU A 266 -3.62 6.10 5.22
C LEU A 266 -2.90 4.77 4.92
N SER A 267 -2.94 3.83 5.86
CA SER A 267 -2.33 2.51 5.67
C SER A 267 -3.14 1.62 4.75
N SER A 268 -4.47 1.66 4.83
CA SER A 268 -5.38 0.91 3.96
C SER A 268 -5.39 1.44 2.53
N HIS A 269 -5.36 2.75 2.32
CA HIS A 269 -5.31 3.36 0.99
C HIS A 269 -4.01 3.08 0.24
N ALA A 270 -2.88 3.02 0.95
CA ALA A 270 -1.60 2.67 0.35
C ALA A 270 -1.57 1.24 -0.19
N LEU A 271 -2.25 0.30 0.47
CA LEU A 271 -2.39 -1.10 0.03
C LEU A 271 -3.36 -1.23 -1.16
N GLY A 272 -4.48 -0.50 -1.16
CA GLY A 272 -5.47 -0.51 -2.24
C GLY A 272 -4.91 -0.01 -3.58
N ALA A 273 -4.09 1.05 -3.56
CA ALA A 273 -3.48 1.61 -4.75
C ALA A 273 -2.48 0.66 -5.44
N VAL A 274 -1.81 -0.22 -4.68
CA VAL A 274 -0.88 -1.23 -5.22
C VAL A 274 -1.63 -2.38 -5.88
N THR A 275 -2.76 -2.81 -5.31
CA THR A 275 -3.54 -3.95 -5.83
C THR A 275 -4.35 -3.59 -7.09
N GLU A 276 -4.82 -2.35 -7.24
CA GLU A 276 -5.49 -1.89 -8.46
C GLU A 276 -4.51 -1.71 -9.64
N GLY A 277 -3.26 -1.36 -9.39
CA GLY A 277 -2.21 -1.27 -10.41
C GLY A 277 -1.89 -2.60 -11.09
N ASP A 278 -1.88 -3.71 -10.34
CA ASP A 278 -1.57 -5.03 -10.84
C ASP A 278 -2.72 -5.70 -11.61
N SER A 279 -3.98 -5.39 -11.30
CA SER A 279 -5.14 -5.98 -11.97
C SER A 279 -5.33 -5.48 -13.41
N HIS A 280 -4.85 -4.29 -13.76
CA HIS A 280 -4.92 -3.75 -15.13
C HIS A 280 -3.78 -4.20 -16.05
N SER A 281 -2.65 -4.66 -15.51
CA SER A 281 -1.51 -5.11 -16.33
C SER A 281 -1.67 -6.53 -16.87
N THR A 282 -2.49 -7.37 -16.24
CA THR A 282 -2.67 -8.80 -16.60
C THR A 282 -3.66 -9.04 -17.73
N LEU A 283 -4.48 -8.07 -18.11
CA LEU A 283 -5.54 -8.23 -19.13
C LEU A 283 -5.13 -7.89 -20.58
N HIS A 284 -3.94 -7.34 -20.80
CA HIS A 284 -3.47 -7.01 -22.16
C HIS A 284 -2.41 -7.97 -22.74
N GLY A 285 -2.01 -9.00 -22.00
CA GLY A 285 -0.97 -9.96 -22.42
C GLY A 285 -1.45 -11.19 -23.21
N LEU A 286 -2.76 -11.41 -23.41
CA LEU A 286 -3.29 -12.67 -23.96
C LEU A 286 -4.06 -12.52 -25.29
N ALA A 287 -3.78 -11.55 -26.09
CA ALA A 287 -4.45 -11.36 -27.40
C ALA A 287 -3.49 -11.31 -28.59
N PHE A 288 -2.39 -12.03 -28.58
CA PHE A 288 -1.60 -12.32 -29.78
C PHE A 288 -0.97 -13.71 -29.67
N SER A 289 -1.73 -14.72 -30.06
CA SER A 289 -1.23 -15.99 -30.57
C SER A 289 -2.05 -16.42 -31.76
#